data_3bfdb6b2ca1738917299e562667bfd27
#
_entry.id   3bfdb6b2ca1738917299e562667bfd27
#
_cell.length_a   1.000
_cell.length_b   1.000
_cell.length_c   1.000
_cell.angle_alpha   90.00
_cell.angle_beta   90.00
_cell.angle_gamma   90.00
#
_symmetry.space_group_name_H-M   'P 1'
#
loop_
_entity.id
_entity.type
_entity.pdbx_description
1 polymer ?
#
loop_
_entity_poly.entity_id
_entity_poly.type
_entity_poly.pdbx_seq_one_letter_code
_entity_poly.pdbx_strand_id
1 'polypeptide(L)'
;MKPVIVAAERQAEEVDNLVSYIKRLDGTEVLVISAIDETEEYPARNNYAFHQAAKIMVGKPFFWLEPDSIPLCAGWLDRIEAEYDGSCKQFMLSSDKNYPFDVVGGIGVYGPRTLEIIPKDIDGDLHGHGWDMYILQKQSNMVLWSGLIQHSYGIYDKWGTAKPHEFPRDASIIRKDAVIFHRDKYQDLIPN
;
A
#
# COMPACT_ATOMS: atom_id res chain seq x y z
N MET A 1 -5.41 9.95 -10.86
CA MET A 1 -4.94 9.69 -9.46
C MET A 1 -3.42 9.84 -9.40
N LYS A 2 -2.83 10.12 -8.24
CA LYS A 2 -1.37 10.26 -8.09
C LYS A 2 -0.84 9.14 -7.21
N PRO A 3 0.12 8.32 -7.67
CA PRO A 3 0.84 7.40 -6.79
C PRO A 3 1.75 8.19 -5.85
N VAL A 4 1.76 7.79 -4.58
CA VAL A 4 2.55 8.42 -3.52
C VAL A 4 3.35 7.35 -2.78
N ILE A 5 4.66 7.56 -2.66
CA ILE A 5 5.55 6.78 -1.80
C ILE A 5 6.06 7.68 -0.70
N VAL A 6 6.00 7.21 0.53
CA VAL A 6 6.72 7.85 1.64
C VAL A 6 7.83 6.91 2.09
N ALA A 7 9.05 7.41 2.10
CA ALA A 7 10.23 6.61 2.35
C ALA A 7 11.13 7.22 3.41
N ALA A 8 11.75 6.35 4.20
CA ALA A 8 12.89 6.70 5.02
C ALA A 8 14.15 6.83 4.17
N GLU A 9 15.15 7.59 4.64
CA GLU A 9 16.42 7.78 3.93
C GLU A 9 17.12 6.44 3.60
N ARG A 10 17.07 5.47 4.50
CA ARG A 10 17.61 4.11 4.29
C ARG A 10 16.95 3.31 3.16
N GLN A 11 15.79 3.74 2.69
CA GLN A 11 15.04 3.09 1.59
C GLN A 11 15.21 3.84 0.26
N ALA A 12 16.09 4.85 0.20
CA ALA A 12 16.23 5.71 -0.98
C ALA A 12 16.57 4.91 -2.25
N GLU A 13 17.47 3.94 -2.17
CA GLU A 13 17.84 3.10 -3.33
C GLU A 13 16.66 2.26 -3.82
N GLU A 14 15.92 1.63 -2.91
CA GLU A 14 14.73 0.81 -3.26
C GLU A 14 13.65 1.68 -3.92
N VAL A 15 13.44 2.89 -3.39
CA VAL A 15 12.47 3.84 -3.93
C VAL A 15 12.90 4.34 -5.30
N ASP A 16 14.17 4.70 -5.49
CA ASP A 16 14.69 5.16 -6.77
C ASP A 16 14.57 4.08 -7.85
N ASN A 17 14.85 2.82 -7.50
CA ASN A 17 14.68 1.68 -8.39
C ASN A 17 13.20 1.50 -8.79
N LEU A 18 12.29 1.53 -7.81
CA LEU A 18 10.86 1.39 -8.06
C LEU A 18 10.31 2.55 -8.93
N VAL A 19 10.66 3.79 -8.60
CA VAL A 19 10.23 4.98 -9.38
C VAL A 19 10.75 4.90 -10.81
N SER A 20 12.02 4.53 -10.99
CA SER A 20 12.63 4.35 -12.30
C SER A 20 11.94 3.24 -13.09
N TYR A 21 11.61 2.14 -12.45
CA TYR A 21 10.85 1.05 -13.06
C TYR A 21 9.46 1.51 -13.50
N ILE A 22 8.68 2.15 -12.62
CA ILE A 22 7.34 2.66 -12.93
C ILE A 22 7.39 3.62 -14.12
N LYS A 23 8.36 4.53 -14.13
CA LYS A 23 8.54 5.46 -15.24
C LYS A 23 8.85 4.75 -16.57
N ARG A 24 9.66 3.68 -16.55
CA ARG A 24 9.93 2.87 -17.76
C ARG A 24 8.72 2.06 -18.21
N LEU A 25 7.91 1.58 -17.25
CA LEU A 25 6.76 0.72 -17.52
C LEU A 25 5.68 1.42 -18.36
N ASP A 26 5.30 2.64 -17.96
CA ASP A 26 4.22 3.38 -18.63
C ASP A 26 4.30 4.91 -18.53
N GLY A 27 5.39 5.44 -18.02
CA GLY A 27 5.58 6.88 -17.89
C GLY A 27 4.89 7.49 -16.66
N THR A 28 4.27 6.71 -15.80
CA THR A 28 3.61 7.20 -14.59
C THR A 28 4.60 7.92 -13.67
N GLU A 29 4.23 9.13 -13.25
CA GLU A 29 4.99 9.92 -12.28
C GLU A 29 4.54 9.61 -10.87
N VAL A 30 5.49 9.28 -10.00
CA VAL A 30 5.29 9.01 -8.58
C VAL A 30 5.69 10.24 -7.75
N LEU A 31 4.87 10.60 -6.77
CA LEU A 31 5.24 11.57 -5.76
C LEU A 31 6.01 10.86 -4.64
N VAL A 32 7.28 11.21 -4.48
CA VAL A 32 8.11 10.69 -3.37
C VAL A 32 8.15 11.74 -2.27
N ILE A 33 7.87 11.31 -1.05
CA ILE A 33 7.92 12.14 0.15
C ILE A 33 9.00 11.57 1.07
N SER A 34 10.09 12.29 1.23
CA SER A 34 11.15 11.96 2.18
C SER A 34 10.86 12.63 3.52
N ALA A 35 10.10 11.98 4.37
CA ALA A 35 9.65 12.60 5.62
C ALA A 35 9.32 11.58 6.72
N ILE A 36 10.08 10.50 6.79
CA ILE A 36 9.92 9.57 7.90
C ILE A 36 10.90 9.96 8.99
N ASP A 37 10.39 10.35 10.15
CA ASP A 37 11.18 10.45 11.36
C ASP A 37 11.59 9.03 11.78
N GLU A 38 12.87 8.71 11.61
CA GLU A 38 13.41 7.38 11.95
C GLU A 38 13.55 7.18 13.46
N THR A 39 13.34 8.21 14.26
CA THR A 39 13.41 8.12 15.72
C THR A 39 12.17 7.49 16.35
N GLU A 40 11.05 7.50 15.62
CA GLU A 40 9.81 6.87 16.09
C GLU A 40 9.73 5.39 15.68
N GLU A 41 9.14 4.60 16.58
CA GLU A 41 8.90 3.17 16.34
C GLU A 41 7.60 2.94 15.52
N TYR A 42 7.49 1.75 14.92
CA TYR A 42 6.24 1.30 14.34
C TYR A 42 5.17 1.12 15.46
N PRO A 43 3.90 1.53 15.26
CA PRO A 43 3.31 2.07 14.02
C PRO A 43 3.34 3.60 13.90
N ALA A 44 3.77 4.34 14.95
CA ALA A 44 3.70 5.79 15.01
C ALA A 44 4.39 6.44 13.80
N ARG A 45 5.57 5.96 13.46
CA ARG A 45 6.31 6.42 12.27
C ARG A 45 5.52 6.30 10.98
N ASN A 46 4.88 5.15 10.77
CA ASN A 46 4.11 4.90 9.54
C ASN A 46 2.83 5.75 9.51
N ASN A 47 2.18 5.92 10.64
CA ASN A 47 1.01 6.79 10.79
C ASN A 47 1.37 8.25 10.49
N TYR A 48 2.51 8.73 10.99
CA TYR A 48 3.01 10.06 10.68
C TYR A 48 3.25 10.23 9.17
N ALA A 49 3.96 9.29 8.55
CA ALA A 49 4.23 9.30 7.11
C ALA A 49 2.94 9.35 6.29
N PHE A 50 1.96 8.52 6.63
CA PHE A 50 0.66 8.51 6.00
C PHE A 50 -0.07 9.85 6.12
N HIS A 51 -0.07 10.46 7.30
CA HIS A 51 -0.66 11.78 7.50
C HIS A 51 0.01 12.89 6.69
N GLN A 52 1.34 12.85 6.50
CA GLN A 52 2.04 13.80 5.63
C GLN A 52 1.57 13.64 4.17
N ALA A 53 1.48 12.42 3.67
CA ALA A 53 0.95 12.16 2.33
C ALA A 53 -0.49 12.66 2.18
N ALA A 54 -1.35 12.35 3.12
CA ALA A 54 -2.75 12.77 3.09
C ALA A 54 -2.92 14.31 3.17
N LYS A 55 -2.04 15.02 3.87
CA LYS A 55 -2.01 16.50 3.89
C LYS A 55 -1.62 17.08 2.53
N ILE A 56 -0.59 16.52 1.89
CA ILE A 56 -0.15 16.97 0.56
C ILE A 56 -1.23 16.70 -0.48
N MET A 57 -1.94 15.58 -0.34
CA MET A 57 -2.99 15.14 -1.25
C MET A 57 -4.40 15.59 -0.85
N VAL A 58 -4.54 16.56 0.06
CA VAL A 58 -5.84 16.99 0.57
C VAL A 58 -6.83 17.31 -0.57
N GLY A 59 -8.03 16.77 -0.46
CA GLY A 59 -9.10 16.96 -1.45
C GLY A 59 -8.91 16.17 -2.76
N LYS A 60 -7.89 15.33 -2.87
CA LYS A 60 -7.61 14.52 -4.06
C LYS A 60 -7.39 13.06 -3.67
N PRO A 61 -7.88 12.10 -4.46
CA PRO A 61 -7.54 10.71 -4.24
C PRO A 61 -6.08 10.45 -4.61
N PHE A 62 -5.42 9.56 -3.86
CA PHE A 62 -4.07 9.10 -4.13
C PHE A 62 -3.95 7.59 -3.94
N PHE A 63 -2.97 6.99 -4.62
CA PHE A 63 -2.61 5.60 -4.43
C PHE A 63 -1.36 5.52 -3.55
N TRP A 64 -1.49 4.95 -2.36
CA TRP A 64 -0.37 4.70 -1.48
C TRP A 64 0.41 3.48 -1.94
N LEU A 65 1.69 3.68 -2.25
CA LEU A 65 2.66 2.64 -2.58
C LEU A 65 3.68 2.49 -1.44
N GLU A 66 4.01 1.26 -1.11
CA GLU A 66 5.16 0.96 -0.27
C GLU A 66 6.38 0.61 -1.15
N PRO A 67 7.63 0.78 -0.66
CA PRO A 67 8.82 0.50 -1.47
C PRO A 67 8.92 -0.93 -2.02
N ASP A 68 8.27 -1.89 -1.34
CA ASP A 68 8.18 -3.29 -1.74
C ASP A 68 6.91 -3.63 -2.54
N SER A 69 6.28 -2.63 -3.13
CA SER A 69 5.12 -2.76 -4.01
C SER A 69 5.51 -2.61 -5.46
N ILE A 70 5.10 -3.54 -6.32
CA ILE A 70 5.46 -3.49 -7.73
C ILE A 70 4.21 -3.45 -8.63
N PRO A 71 4.09 -2.46 -9.54
CA PRO A 71 3.16 -2.52 -10.66
C PRO A 71 3.54 -3.64 -11.64
N LEU A 72 2.58 -4.45 -12.04
CA LEU A 72 2.80 -5.66 -12.82
C LEU A 72 2.61 -5.48 -14.33
N CYS A 73 2.00 -4.38 -14.75
CA CYS A 73 1.74 -4.11 -16.18
C CYS A 73 1.59 -2.61 -16.45
N ALA A 74 1.86 -2.21 -17.68
CA ALA A 74 1.53 -0.86 -18.15
C ALA A 74 0.02 -0.59 -18.03
N GLY A 75 -0.35 0.67 -17.74
CA GLY A 75 -1.74 1.07 -17.51
C GLY A 75 -2.34 0.56 -16.20
N TRP A 76 -1.51 0.10 -15.26
CA TRP A 76 -1.95 -0.38 -13.95
C TRP A 76 -2.77 0.67 -13.19
N LEU A 77 -2.33 1.92 -13.25
CA LEU A 77 -2.98 3.03 -12.53
C LEU A 77 -4.35 3.35 -13.13
N ASP A 78 -4.48 3.32 -14.47
CA ASP A 78 -5.76 3.54 -15.16
C ASP A 78 -6.78 2.48 -14.77
N ARG A 79 -6.35 1.23 -14.62
CA ARG A 79 -7.22 0.14 -14.16
C ARG A 79 -7.68 0.33 -12.72
N ILE A 80 -6.79 0.77 -11.84
CA ILE A 80 -7.09 1.13 -10.45
C ILE A 80 -8.08 2.29 -10.41
N GLU A 81 -7.83 3.35 -11.19
CA GLU A 81 -8.74 4.50 -11.28
C GLU A 81 -10.13 4.12 -11.78
N ALA A 82 -10.20 3.31 -12.82
CA ALA A 82 -11.47 2.88 -13.39
C ALA A 82 -12.32 2.06 -12.40
N GLU A 83 -11.69 1.19 -11.61
CA GLU A 83 -12.40 0.44 -10.57
C GLU A 83 -12.85 1.36 -9.42
N TYR A 84 -11.98 2.27 -8.99
CA TYR A 84 -12.26 3.21 -7.91
C TYR A 84 -13.36 4.21 -8.29
N ASP A 85 -13.32 4.80 -9.48
CA ASP A 85 -14.31 5.76 -9.96
C ASP A 85 -15.70 5.15 -10.13
N GLY A 86 -15.78 3.84 -10.35
CA GLY A 86 -17.03 3.08 -10.36
C GLY A 86 -17.67 2.90 -8.98
N SER A 87 -17.02 3.37 -7.92
CA SER A 87 -17.45 3.19 -6.55
C SER A 87 -17.67 4.53 -5.85
N CYS A 88 -18.64 4.59 -4.93
CA CYS A 88 -18.82 5.71 -4.00
C CYS A 88 -18.00 5.54 -2.69
N LYS A 89 -17.05 4.62 -2.66
CA LYS A 89 -16.23 4.32 -1.48
C LYS A 89 -15.09 5.33 -1.33
N GLN A 90 -14.58 5.50 -0.12
CA GLN A 90 -13.44 6.39 0.15
C GLN A 90 -12.10 5.67 0.07
N PHE A 91 -12.09 4.34 0.24
CA PHE A 91 -10.88 3.53 0.23
C PHE A 91 -11.04 2.37 -0.73
N MET A 92 -9.95 1.99 -1.40
CA MET A 92 -9.87 0.75 -2.16
C MET A 92 -8.62 -0.01 -1.73
N LEU A 93 -8.83 -1.17 -1.14
CA LEU A 93 -7.77 -1.98 -0.54
C LEU A 93 -7.79 -3.40 -1.11
N SER A 94 -6.72 -4.16 -0.88
CA SER A 94 -6.62 -5.55 -1.34
C SER A 94 -7.76 -6.41 -0.80
N SER A 95 -8.34 -7.23 -1.67
CA SER A 95 -9.36 -8.22 -1.30
C SER A 95 -8.77 -9.59 -0.97
N ASP A 96 -7.51 -9.69 -0.66
CA ASP A 96 -6.84 -10.98 -0.46
C ASP A 96 -7.42 -11.71 0.76
N LYS A 97 -8.41 -12.57 0.49
CA LYS A 97 -9.15 -13.35 1.50
C LYS A 97 -8.40 -14.57 2.02
N ASN A 98 -7.19 -14.83 1.51
CA ASN A 98 -6.38 -15.99 1.93
C ASN A 98 -5.68 -15.76 3.27
N TYR A 99 -6.05 -14.70 3.95
CA TYR A 99 -5.52 -14.36 5.25
C TYR A 99 -6.40 -14.92 6.36
N PRO A 100 -5.84 -15.66 7.32
CA PRO A 100 -6.63 -16.17 8.46
C PRO A 100 -7.09 -15.05 9.41
N PHE A 101 -6.59 -13.83 9.21
CA PHE A 101 -6.98 -12.65 9.96
C PHE A 101 -7.28 -11.55 8.92
N ASP A 102 -8.37 -10.85 9.02
CA ASP A 102 -8.71 -9.69 8.19
C ASP A 102 -7.65 -8.58 8.33
N VAL A 103 -6.42 -8.82 7.86
CA VAL A 103 -5.34 -7.84 7.86
C VAL A 103 -5.33 -7.13 6.52
N VAL A 104 -5.41 -5.83 6.58
CA VAL A 104 -5.31 -4.97 5.41
C VAL A 104 -3.87 -4.50 5.31
N GLY A 105 -3.23 -4.70 4.18
CA GLY A 105 -1.99 -3.99 3.89
C GLY A 105 -2.30 -2.53 3.58
N GLY A 106 -1.43 -1.63 3.98
CA GLY A 106 -1.61 -0.18 3.80
C GLY A 106 -1.73 0.26 2.33
N ILE A 107 -1.34 -0.58 1.38
CA ILE A 107 -1.39 -0.28 -0.05
C ILE A 107 -2.83 -0.16 -0.55
N GLY A 108 -3.11 0.91 -1.27
CA GLY A 108 -4.41 1.11 -1.86
C GLY A 108 -4.73 2.55 -2.21
N VAL A 109 -5.98 2.77 -2.59
CA VAL A 109 -6.51 4.11 -2.85
C VAL A 109 -7.08 4.72 -1.59
N TYR A 110 -6.70 5.95 -1.36
CA TYR A 110 -7.18 6.81 -0.29
C TYR A 110 -7.90 8.02 -0.90
N GLY A 111 -9.17 8.17 -0.58
CA GLY A 111 -10.03 9.16 -1.17
C GLY A 111 -9.78 10.60 -0.69
N PRO A 112 -10.49 11.57 -1.28
CA PRO A 112 -10.26 13.00 -1.01
C PRO A 112 -10.56 13.42 0.44
N ARG A 113 -11.34 12.62 1.18
CA ARG A 113 -11.73 12.88 2.57
C ARG A 113 -10.90 12.12 3.61
N THR A 114 -9.77 11.58 3.22
CA THR A 114 -8.92 10.74 4.10
C THR A 114 -8.59 11.43 5.43
N LEU A 115 -8.19 12.71 5.40
CA LEU A 115 -7.86 13.47 6.62
C LEU A 115 -9.07 13.78 7.52
N GLU A 116 -10.29 13.76 6.99
CA GLU A 116 -11.50 13.97 7.78
C GLU A 116 -11.89 12.67 8.52
N ILE A 117 -11.57 11.52 7.91
CA ILE A 117 -12.03 10.21 8.36
C ILE A 117 -11.02 9.56 9.29
N ILE A 118 -9.73 9.69 8.99
CA ILE A 118 -8.65 9.09 9.78
C ILE A 118 -8.13 10.11 10.77
N PRO A 119 -8.32 9.91 12.09
CA PRO A 119 -7.87 10.85 13.12
C PRO A 119 -6.35 10.97 13.17
N LYS A 120 -5.87 12.08 13.69
CA LYS A 120 -4.43 12.33 13.84
C LYS A 120 -3.79 11.43 14.89
N ASP A 121 -4.53 11.12 15.93
CA ASP A 121 -4.06 10.37 17.11
C ASP A 121 -4.49 8.90 17.03
N ILE A 122 -4.17 8.25 15.90
CA ILE A 122 -4.51 6.83 15.69
C ILE A 122 -3.84 5.95 16.77
N ASP A 123 -2.66 6.34 17.24
CA ASP A 123 -1.85 5.53 18.16
C ASP A 123 -2.52 5.33 19.53
N GLY A 124 -3.34 6.30 19.97
CA GLY A 124 -4.09 6.18 21.23
C GLY A 124 -5.28 5.22 21.16
N ASP A 125 -5.90 5.09 20.00
CA ASP A 125 -7.16 4.35 19.83
C ASP A 125 -6.99 2.87 19.44
N LEU A 126 -5.83 2.47 18.93
CA LEU A 126 -5.64 1.16 18.27
C LEU A 126 -4.61 0.26 18.94
N HIS A 127 -4.18 0.54 20.17
CA HIS A 127 -3.24 -0.32 20.91
C HIS A 127 -1.99 -0.72 20.07
N GLY A 128 -1.41 0.23 19.33
CA GLY A 128 -0.22 0.01 18.54
C GLY A 128 -0.45 -0.50 17.11
N HIS A 129 -1.63 -0.25 16.53
CA HIS A 129 -1.92 -0.56 15.13
C HIS A 129 -1.83 0.67 14.21
N GLY A 130 -1.62 0.44 12.90
CA GLY A 130 -1.56 1.47 11.88
C GLY A 130 -2.93 1.95 11.38
N TRP A 131 -2.91 2.97 10.52
CA TRP A 131 -4.12 3.54 9.88
C TRP A 131 -4.94 2.51 9.09
N ASP A 132 -4.28 1.53 8.52
CA ASP A 132 -4.89 0.43 7.77
C ASP A 132 -5.81 -0.39 8.67
N MET A 133 -5.38 -0.72 9.88
CA MET A 133 -6.19 -1.41 10.87
C MET A 133 -7.33 -0.53 11.40
N TYR A 134 -7.12 0.78 11.51
CA TYR A 134 -8.19 1.72 11.84
C TYR A 134 -9.30 1.68 10.78
N ILE A 135 -8.94 1.71 9.50
CA ILE A 135 -9.90 1.62 8.39
C ILE A 135 -10.67 0.30 8.47
N LEU A 136 -9.98 -0.82 8.66
CA LEU A 136 -10.61 -2.13 8.77
C LEU A 136 -11.64 -2.17 9.91
N GLN A 137 -11.26 -1.71 11.09
CA GLN A 137 -12.08 -1.84 12.29
C GLN A 137 -13.22 -0.80 12.38
N LYS A 138 -12.98 0.41 11.90
CA LYS A 138 -13.88 1.55 12.11
C LYS A 138 -14.57 2.04 10.83
N GLN A 139 -14.00 1.76 9.67
CA GLN A 139 -14.43 2.33 8.39
C GLN A 139 -14.59 1.28 7.27
N SER A 140 -14.76 0.01 7.62
CA SER A 140 -14.88 -1.09 6.63
C SER A 140 -16.01 -0.90 5.63
N ASN A 141 -17.07 -0.21 6.01
CA ASN A 141 -18.19 0.13 5.13
C ASN A 141 -17.82 1.15 4.03
N MET A 142 -16.71 1.86 4.19
CA MET A 142 -16.17 2.82 3.22
C MET A 142 -15.11 2.20 2.29
N VAL A 143 -14.82 0.90 2.43
CA VAL A 143 -13.81 0.21 1.65
C VAL A 143 -14.42 -0.51 0.45
N LEU A 144 -13.83 -0.29 -0.73
CA LEU A 144 -13.95 -1.16 -1.90
C LEU A 144 -12.84 -2.20 -1.83
N TRP A 145 -13.21 -3.46 -1.81
CA TRP A 145 -12.24 -4.56 -1.81
C TRP A 145 -11.88 -4.92 -3.26
N SER A 146 -10.63 -4.70 -3.63
CA SER A 146 -10.17 -4.87 -5.01
C SER A 146 -9.35 -6.15 -5.20
N GLY A 147 -9.66 -6.89 -6.25
CA GLY A 147 -8.83 -7.99 -6.75
C GLY A 147 -7.59 -7.53 -7.52
N LEU A 148 -7.54 -6.26 -7.96
CA LEU A 148 -6.41 -5.72 -8.70
C LEU A 148 -5.15 -5.55 -7.83
N ILE A 149 -5.31 -5.44 -6.52
CA ILE A 149 -4.22 -5.34 -5.55
C ILE A 149 -4.01 -6.69 -4.90
N GLN A 150 -2.89 -7.32 -5.16
CA GLN A 150 -2.51 -8.57 -4.49
C GLN A 150 -1.51 -8.28 -3.39
N HIS A 151 -1.87 -8.69 -2.18
CA HIS A 151 -1.01 -8.62 -1.03
C HIS A 151 -0.50 -10.03 -0.70
N SER A 152 0.80 -10.23 -0.78
CA SER A 152 1.39 -11.49 -0.36
C SER A 152 1.90 -11.35 1.06
N TYR A 153 1.15 -11.85 2.01
CA TYR A 153 1.67 -12.12 3.34
C TYR A 153 2.43 -13.43 3.29
N GLY A 154 3.61 -13.44 3.90
CA GLY A 154 4.43 -14.64 3.97
C GLY A 154 3.63 -15.87 4.41
N ILE A 155 4.11 -17.02 4.03
CA ILE A 155 3.54 -18.29 4.46
C ILE A 155 3.52 -18.30 5.99
N TYR A 156 2.33 -18.31 6.57
CA TYR A 156 2.15 -18.50 7.99
C TYR A 156 2.30 -19.99 8.31
N ASP A 157 2.95 -20.28 9.41
CA ASP A 157 2.89 -21.60 9.95
C ASP A 157 1.46 -21.92 10.47
N LYS A 158 1.22 -23.16 10.81
CA LYS A 158 -0.07 -23.64 11.34
C LYS A 158 -0.52 -22.90 12.63
N TRP A 159 0.32 -22.06 13.19
CA TRP A 159 0.07 -21.29 14.41
C TRP A 159 -0.18 -19.81 14.11
N GLY A 160 -0.18 -19.41 12.84
CA GLY A 160 -0.36 -18.01 12.44
C GLY A 160 0.91 -17.16 12.64
N THR A 161 2.06 -17.79 12.90
CA THR A 161 3.33 -17.08 13.02
C THR A 161 3.88 -16.83 11.63
N ALA A 162 4.10 -15.56 11.27
CA ALA A 162 4.73 -15.22 10.02
C ALA A 162 6.13 -15.85 9.95
N LYS A 163 6.35 -16.74 8.98
CA LYS A 163 7.70 -17.13 8.65
C LYS A 163 8.36 -15.99 7.88
N PRO A 164 9.31 -15.28 8.47
CA PRO A 164 10.01 -14.25 7.74
C PRO A 164 10.73 -14.89 6.57
N HIS A 165 10.45 -14.41 5.36
CA HIS A 165 11.34 -14.50 4.20
C HIS A 165 11.34 -15.75 3.31
N GLU A 166 10.45 -16.70 3.46
CA GLU A 166 10.28 -17.74 2.44
C GLU A 166 9.16 -17.35 1.46
N PHE A 167 9.30 -16.21 0.78
CA PHE A 167 8.52 -15.97 -0.42
C PHE A 167 9.16 -16.82 -1.54
N PRO A 168 8.38 -17.67 -2.22
CA PRO A 168 8.86 -18.16 -3.48
C PRO A 168 9.07 -16.95 -4.39
N ARG A 169 10.28 -16.72 -4.85
CA ARG A 169 10.65 -15.74 -5.88
C ARG A 169 10.05 -16.08 -7.24
N ASP A 170 8.94 -16.77 -7.22
CA ASP A 170 8.29 -17.34 -8.39
C ASP A 170 7.05 -16.52 -8.71
N ALA A 171 7.08 -15.89 -9.89
CA ALA A 171 5.95 -15.15 -10.44
C ALA A 171 4.64 -15.98 -10.54
N SER A 172 4.71 -17.32 -10.37
CA SER A 172 3.53 -18.20 -10.39
C SER A 172 2.52 -17.91 -9.28
N ILE A 173 2.94 -17.24 -8.19
CA ILE A 173 2.04 -16.83 -7.11
C ILE A 173 1.19 -15.61 -7.46
N ILE A 174 1.55 -14.89 -8.52
CA ILE A 174 0.86 -13.67 -8.91
C ILE A 174 -0.42 -14.05 -9.65
N ARG A 175 -1.54 -13.50 -9.19
CA ARG A 175 -2.83 -13.67 -9.87
C ARG A 175 -2.80 -12.96 -11.22
N LYS A 176 -3.47 -13.56 -12.22
CA LYS A 176 -3.53 -13.03 -13.59
C LYS A 176 -4.25 -11.69 -13.71
N ASP A 177 -5.14 -11.39 -12.79
CA ASP A 177 -5.94 -10.16 -12.74
C ASP A 177 -5.28 -9.06 -11.92
N ALA A 178 -4.31 -9.40 -11.06
CA ALA A 178 -3.58 -8.41 -10.26
C ALA A 178 -2.79 -7.44 -11.16
N VAL A 179 -2.80 -6.17 -10.77
CA VAL A 179 -2.00 -5.11 -11.41
C VAL A 179 -0.95 -4.54 -10.49
N ILE A 180 -1.09 -4.78 -9.18
CA ILE A 180 -0.11 -4.46 -8.15
C ILE A 180 0.14 -5.72 -7.33
N PHE A 181 1.41 -5.98 -7.06
CA PHE A 181 1.86 -6.98 -6.09
C PHE A 181 2.60 -6.28 -4.95
N HIS A 182 2.27 -6.62 -3.73
CA HIS A 182 2.91 -6.09 -2.53
C HIS A 182 3.70 -7.18 -1.81
N ARG A 183 4.84 -6.82 -1.30
CA ARG A 183 5.85 -7.63 -0.60
C ARG A 183 6.91 -8.27 -1.49
N ASP A 184 7.27 -7.61 -2.57
CA ASP A 184 8.51 -7.90 -3.29
C ASP A 184 9.72 -7.22 -2.58
N LYS A 185 10.03 -7.70 -1.39
CA LYS A 185 11.05 -7.09 -0.51
C LYS A 185 12.44 -6.96 -1.12
N TYR A 186 12.74 -7.77 -2.13
CA TYR A 186 14.04 -7.78 -2.80
C TYR A 186 13.94 -7.16 -4.21
N GLN A 187 12.77 -6.68 -4.59
CA GLN A 187 12.52 -6.16 -5.93
C GLN A 187 12.89 -7.17 -7.04
N ASP A 188 12.80 -8.47 -6.73
CA ASP A 188 13.14 -9.56 -7.64
C ASP A 188 12.25 -9.61 -8.90
N LEU A 189 11.05 -9.01 -8.82
CA LEU A 189 10.10 -8.93 -9.93
C LEU A 189 10.36 -7.71 -10.85
N ILE A 190 11.26 -6.81 -10.47
CA ILE A 190 11.65 -5.70 -11.33
C ILE A 190 12.59 -6.26 -12.41
N PRO A 191 12.19 -6.20 -13.70
CA PRO A 191 13.08 -6.62 -14.78
C PRO A 191 14.33 -5.73 -14.83
N ASN A 192 15.49 -6.37 -14.99
CA ASN A 192 16.76 -5.68 -15.20
C ASN A 192 16.75 -4.85 -16.50
#